data_8a6e326c3a7eb20ba9299d0c903119b4
#
_entry.id   8a6e326c3a7eb20ba9299d0c903119b4
#
_cell.length_a   1.000
_cell.length_b   1.000
_cell.length_c   1.000
_cell.angle_alpha   90.00
_cell.angle_beta   90.00
_cell.angle_gamma   90.00
#
_symmetry.space_group_name_H-M   'P 1'
#
loop_
_entity.id
_entity.type
_entity.pdbx_description
1 polymer ?
#
loop_
_entity_poly.entity_id
_entity_poly.type
_entity_poly.pdbx_seq_one_letter_code
_entity_poly.pdbx_strand_id
1 'polypeptide(L)'
;AYAAKYKESGQVTLCFFGEAAVNQGIFHESLNMAQLWKLPIIYICENNQYGMGTSQERAMSTRNIAKKAESYEMANEFVDGMDVMAVRDAALRAIKRAREESLPTLLEVRSYRYMGHSMSDPGNYRTREEIAK
;
A
#
# COMPACT_ATOMS: atom_id res chain seq x y z
N ALA A 1 -5.07 -5.01 -14.48
CA ALA A 1 -6.10 -5.82 -13.81
C ALA A 1 -7.30 -6.10 -14.74
N TYR A 2 -7.92 -5.07 -15.33
CA TYR A 2 -9.08 -5.26 -16.21
C TYR A 2 -8.80 -6.22 -17.39
N ALA A 3 -7.67 -6.06 -18.09
CA ALA A 3 -7.29 -6.95 -19.18
C ALA A 3 -7.07 -8.40 -18.72
N ALA A 4 -6.51 -8.60 -17.53
CA ALA A 4 -6.34 -9.95 -16.96
C ALA A 4 -7.68 -10.63 -16.71
N LYS A 5 -8.62 -9.89 -16.14
CA LYS A 5 -9.99 -10.37 -15.93
C LYS A 5 -10.72 -10.66 -17.25
N TYR A 6 -10.68 -9.71 -18.18
CA TYR A 6 -11.34 -9.84 -19.49
C TYR A 6 -10.86 -11.05 -20.29
N LYS A 7 -9.56 -11.34 -20.22
CA LYS A 7 -8.92 -12.49 -20.90
C LYS A 7 -8.98 -13.79 -20.09
N GLU A 8 -9.53 -13.76 -18.89
CA GLU A 8 -9.58 -14.90 -17.96
C GLU A 8 -8.21 -15.57 -17.78
N SER A 9 -7.15 -14.76 -17.78
CA SER A 9 -5.76 -15.24 -17.84
C SER A 9 -5.24 -15.81 -16.52
N GLY A 10 -5.95 -15.66 -15.41
CA GLY A 10 -5.50 -16.03 -14.06
C GLY A 10 -4.38 -15.14 -13.51
N GLN A 11 -3.98 -14.10 -14.25
CA GLN A 11 -2.96 -13.15 -13.82
C GLN A 11 -3.49 -12.22 -12.73
N VAL A 12 -2.64 -11.90 -11.77
CA VAL A 12 -2.89 -10.90 -10.73
C VAL A 12 -2.03 -9.69 -11.00
N THR A 13 -2.61 -8.51 -10.89
CA THR A 13 -1.90 -7.24 -11.03
C THR A 13 -1.41 -6.77 -9.67
N LEU A 14 -0.15 -6.37 -9.56
CA LEU A 14 0.41 -5.70 -8.38
C LEU A 14 0.58 -4.22 -8.68
N CYS A 15 0.08 -3.36 -7.80
CA CYS A 15 0.21 -1.91 -7.89
C CYS A 15 0.92 -1.39 -6.65
N PHE A 16 2.18 -0.99 -6.81
CA PHE A 16 3.02 -0.44 -5.73
C PHE A 16 2.95 1.08 -5.73
N PHE A 17 2.87 1.67 -4.54
CA PHE A 17 2.88 3.13 -4.34
C PHE A 17 3.29 3.47 -2.91
N GLY A 18 3.85 4.66 -2.72
CA GLY A 18 4.20 5.18 -1.39
C GLY A 18 2.97 5.75 -0.67
N GLU A 19 3.08 5.86 0.67
CA GLU A 19 2.00 6.36 1.52
C GLU A 19 1.54 7.77 1.16
N ALA A 20 2.43 8.63 0.67
CA ALA A 20 2.08 10.00 0.28
C ALA A 20 1.08 10.06 -0.88
N ALA A 21 1.06 9.06 -1.77
CA ALA A 21 0.13 8.97 -2.88
C ALA A 21 -1.33 8.74 -2.43
N VAL A 22 -1.54 8.25 -1.23
CA VAL A 22 -2.87 7.95 -0.66
C VAL A 22 -3.74 9.20 -0.47
N ASN A 23 -3.13 10.38 -0.42
CA ASN A 23 -3.86 11.65 -0.32
C ASN A 23 -4.34 12.19 -1.68
N GLN A 24 -4.01 11.53 -2.78
CA GLN A 24 -4.48 11.91 -4.11
C GLN A 24 -5.85 11.31 -4.41
N GLY A 25 -6.71 12.06 -5.12
CA GLY A 25 -8.04 11.58 -5.50
C GLY A 25 -8.02 10.28 -6.30
N ILE A 26 -7.01 10.11 -7.18
CA ILE A 26 -6.85 8.90 -7.99
C ILE A 26 -6.72 7.61 -7.16
N PHE A 27 -6.19 7.68 -5.95
CA PHE A 27 -6.17 6.54 -5.03
C PHE A 27 -7.59 6.06 -4.74
N HIS A 28 -8.45 6.98 -4.32
CA HIS A 28 -9.84 6.68 -3.95
C HIS A 28 -10.67 6.20 -5.14
N GLU A 29 -10.51 6.84 -6.29
CA GLU A 29 -11.17 6.45 -7.54
C GLU A 29 -10.75 5.04 -7.96
N SER A 30 -9.46 4.73 -7.89
CA SER A 30 -8.92 3.43 -8.26
C SER A 30 -9.42 2.30 -7.37
N LEU A 31 -9.50 2.51 -6.05
CA LEU A 31 -10.04 1.52 -5.12
C LEU A 31 -11.51 1.25 -5.39
N ASN A 32 -12.30 2.32 -5.57
CA ASN A 32 -13.72 2.19 -5.89
C ASN A 32 -13.95 1.39 -7.18
N MET A 33 -13.25 1.74 -8.25
CA MET A 33 -13.37 1.04 -9.54
C MET A 33 -12.91 -0.42 -9.44
N ALA A 34 -11.82 -0.69 -8.72
CA ALA A 34 -11.30 -2.05 -8.56
C ALA A 34 -12.30 -2.95 -7.83
N GLN A 35 -12.92 -2.45 -6.77
CA GLN A 35 -13.90 -3.20 -6.00
C GLN A 35 -15.21 -3.37 -6.79
N LEU A 36 -15.72 -2.29 -7.40
CA LEU A 36 -16.93 -2.30 -8.22
C LEU A 36 -16.84 -3.33 -9.37
N TRP A 37 -15.70 -3.36 -10.04
CA TRP A 37 -15.48 -4.26 -11.18
C TRP A 37 -14.90 -5.61 -10.78
N LYS A 38 -14.68 -5.85 -9.50
CA LYS A 38 -14.11 -7.10 -8.96
C LYS A 38 -12.83 -7.48 -9.70
N LEU A 39 -11.83 -6.58 -9.65
CA LEU A 39 -10.58 -6.77 -10.39
C LEU A 39 -9.57 -7.58 -9.59
N PRO A 40 -8.82 -8.51 -10.22
CA PRO A 40 -7.75 -9.27 -9.59
C PRO A 40 -6.50 -8.39 -9.43
N ILE A 41 -6.54 -7.43 -8.49
CA ILE A 41 -5.45 -6.49 -8.21
C ILE A 41 -5.13 -6.46 -6.72
N ILE A 42 -3.85 -6.33 -6.42
CA ILE A 42 -3.34 -6.09 -5.07
C ILE A 42 -2.68 -4.71 -5.06
N TYR A 43 -3.20 -3.82 -4.26
CA TYR A 43 -2.64 -2.52 -3.97
C TYR A 43 -1.64 -2.66 -2.82
N ILE A 44 -0.38 -2.30 -3.04
CA ILE A 44 0.69 -2.43 -2.05
C ILE A 44 1.17 -1.02 -1.71
N CYS A 45 0.78 -0.54 -0.54
CA CYS A 45 1.23 0.73 -0.01
C CYS A 45 2.54 0.52 0.76
N GLU A 46 3.66 0.96 0.20
CA GLU A 46 4.96 0.99 0.86
C GLU A 46 5.00 2.18 1.81
N ASN A 47 4.56 1.96 3.06
CA ASN A 47 4.48 3.02 4.07
C ASN A 47 5.78 3.10 4.87
N ASN A 48 6.70 3.94 4.41
CA ASN A 48 7.94 4.23 5.13
C ASN A 48 7.83 5.44 6.08
N GLN A 49 6.61 5.96 6.27
CA GLN A 49 6.21 7.04 7.18
C GLN A 49 6.61 8.45 6.74
N TYR A 50 7.27 8.61 5.58
CA TYR A 50 7.70 9.90 5.08
C TYR A 50 7.50 10.04 3.57
N GLY A 51 6.64 10.95 3.17
CA GLY A 51 6.55 11.43 1.78
C GLY A 51 7.58 12.52 1.55
N MET A 52 8.74 12.19 0.99
CA MET A 52 9.92 13.05 0.96
C MET A 52 10.31 13.50 2.38
N GLY A 53 10.15 14.78 2.72
CA GLY A 53 10.42 15.34 4.04
C GLY A 53 9.18 15.52 4.93
N THR A 54 7.99 15.13 4.46
CA THR A 54 6.75 15.29 5.20
C THR A 54 6.36 13.97 5.87
N SER A 55 6.25 13.96 7.20
CA SER A 55 5.81 12.78 7.93
C SER A 55 4.34 12.46 7.67
N GLN A 56 3.99 11.18 7.70
CA GLN A 56 2.60 10.73 7.61
C GLN A 56 1.72 11.40 8.67
N GLU A 57 2.22 11.58 9.88
CA GLU A 57 1.49 12.19 10.99
C GLU A 57 1.05 13.63 10.71
N ARG A 58 1.84 14.39 9.94
CA ARG A 58 1.50 15.76 9.53
C ARG A 58 0.55 15.82 8.34
N ALA A 59 0.54 14.78 7.50
CA ALA A 59 -0.17 14.80 6.21
C ALA A 59 -1.48 14.03 6.22
N MET A 60 -1.70 13.15 7.20
CA MET A 60 -2.85 12.25 7.22
C MET A 60 -3.57 12.28 8.56
N SER A 61 -4.90 12.30 8.50
CA SER A 61 -5.78 12.19 9.67
C SER A 61 -5.81 10.78 10.27
N THR A 62 -5.45 9.76 9.52
CA THR A 62 -5.39 8.37 9.96
C THR A 62 -3.98 7.81 9.87
N ARG A 63 -3.58 7.04 10.88
CA ARG A 63 -2.28 6.34 10.91
C ARG A 63 -2.31 4.97 10.24
N ASN A 64 -3.50 4.40 10.05
CA ASN A 64 -3.69 3.10 9.42
C ASN A 64 -4.30 3.30 8.04
N ILE A 65 -3.47 3.23 7.01
CA ILE A 65 -3.87 3.42 5.62
C ILE A 65 -4.74 2.26 5.14
N ALA A 66 -4.45 1.03 5.58
CA ALA A 66 -5.20 -0.14 5.19
C ALA A 66 -6.71 0.03 5.45
N LYS A 67 -7.09 0.66 6.57
CA LYS A 67 -8.49 0.93 6.91
C LYS A 67 -9.24 1.81 5.92
N LYS A 68 -8.55 2.58 5.07
CA LYS A 68 -9.24 3.37 4.03
C LYS A 68 -9.98 2.49 3.02
N ALA A 69 -9.55 1.24 2.84
CA ALA A 69 -10.21 0.29 1.96
C ALA A 69 -11.58 -0.19 2.49
N GLU A 70 -11.83 -0.06 3.79
CA GLU A 70 -13.12 -0.42 4.40
C GLU A 70 -14.28 0.41 3.83
N SER A 71 -14.01 1.67 3.44
CA SER A 71 -14.99 2.54 2.79
C SER A 71 -15.49 2.00 1.44
N TYR A 72 -14.78 1.04 0.85
CA TYR A 72 -15.10 0.37 -0.42
C TYR A 72 -15.45 -1.10 -0.22
N GLU A 73 -15.65 -1.56 1.01
CA GLU A 73 -15.84 -2.99 1.35
C GLU A 73 -14.71 -3.88 0.81
N MET A 74 -13.52 -3.31 0.64
CA MET A 74 -12.36 -3.99 0.11
C MET A 74 -11.56 -4.65 1.24
N ALA A 75 -11.11 -5.89 0.99
CA ALA A 75 -10.21 -6.57 1.91
C ALA A 75 -8.93 -5.75 2.10
N ASN A 76 -8.48 -5.66 3.34
CA ASN A 76 -7.28 -4.90 3.67
C ASN A 76 -6.49 -5.58 4.78
N GLU A 77 -5.18 -5.35 4.79
CA GLU A 77 -4.30 -5.87 5.82
C GLU A 77 -3.15 -4.89 6.07
N PHE A 78 -2.82 -4.69 7.33
CA PHE A 78 -1.59 -4.03 7.77
C PHE A 78 -0.55 -5.09 8.09
N VAL A 79 0.67 -4.92 7.58
CA VAL A 79 1.76 -5.87 7.79
C VAL A 79 3.06 -5.14 8.13
N ASP A 80 3.86 -5.73 9.00
CA ASP A 80 5.22 -5.26 9.29
C ASP A 80 6.11 -5.52 8.07
N GLY A 81 6.50 -4.45 7.39
CA GLY A 81 7.37 -4.50 6.21
C GLY A 81 8.83 -4.82 6.52
N MET A 82 9.22 -4.83 7.80
CA MET A 82 10.56 -5.25 8.23
C MET A 82 10.64 -6.79 8.45
N ASP A 83 9.50 -7.49 8.44
CA ASP A 83 9.42 -8.95 8.50
C ASP A 83 9.03 -9.51 7.12
N VAL A 84 10.02 -10.04 6.40
CA VAL A 84 9.82 -10.60 5.05
C VAL A 84 8.85 -11.79 5.05
N MET A 85 8.79 -12.56 6.12
CA MET A 85 7.87 -13.71 6.20
C MET A 85 6.43 -13.25 6.39
N ALA A 86 6.20 -12.23 7.22
CA ALA A 86 4.88 -11.61 7.39
C ALA A 86 4.38 -11.01 6.06
N VAL A 87 5.23 -10.29 5.34
CA VAL A 87 4.90 -9.72 4.02
C VAL A 87 4.56 -10.83 3.02
N ARG A 88 5.37 -11.89 2.96
CA ARG A 88 5.13 -13.04 2.08
C ARG A 88 3.77 -13.68 2.34
N ASP A 89 3.44 -13.93 3.59
CA ASP A 89 2.21 -14.59 3.96
C ASP A 89 0.97 -13.73 3.68
N ALA A 90 1.05 -12.42 3.93
CA ALA A 90 0.00 -11.46 3.55
C ALA A 90 -0.18 -11.42 2.02
N ALA A 91 0.91 -11.37 1.28
CA ALA A 91 0.86 -11.38 -0.19
C ALA A 91 0.23 -12.67 -0.73
N LEU A 92 0.55 -13.84 -0.16
CA LEU A 92 -0.06 -15.12 -0.57
C LEU A 92 -1.57 -15.15 -0.31
N ARG A 93 -2.05 -14.61 0.81
CA ARG A 93 -3.49 -14.48 1.08
C ARG A 93 -4.17 -13.59 0.04
N ALA A 94 -3.58 -12.44 -0.25
CA ALA A 94 -4.10 -11.49 -1.24
C ALA A 94 -4.11 -12.09 -2.67
N ILE A 95 -3.05 -12.81 -3.06
CA ILE A 95 -2.95 -13.48 -4.37
C ILE A 95 -4.03 -14.57 -4.48
N LYS A 96 -4.23 -15.35 -3.44
CA LYS A 96 -5.27 -16.39 -3.41
C LYS A 96 -6.64 -15.76 -3.64
N ARG A 97 -6.99 -14.70 -2.89
CA ARG A 97 -8.25 -13.97 -3.05
C ARG A 97 -8.41 -13.43 -4.48
N ALA A 98 -7.39 -12.80 -5.02
CA ALA A 98 -7.44 -12.22 -6.36
C ALA A 98 -7.68 -13.28 -7.44
N ARG A 99 -7.09 -14.49 -7.30
CA ARG A 99 -7.25 -15.59 -8.27
C ARG A 99 -8.56 -16.32 -8.15
N GLU A 100 -8.98 -16.63 -6.93
CA GLU A 100 -10.16 -17.49 -6.68
C GLU A 100 -11.47 -16.69 -6.69
N GLU A 101 -11.43 -15.44 -6.20
CA GLU A 101 -12.63 -14.62 -6.01
C GLU A 101 -12.71 -13.44 -6.99
N SER A 102 -11.62 -13.15 -7.74
CA SER A 102 -11.47 -11.91 -8.55
C SER A 102 -11.73 -10.66 -7.72
N LEU A 103 -11.25 -10.60 -6.49
CA LEU A 103 -11.45 -9.47 -5.58
C LEU A 103 -10.12 -8.77 -5.27
N PRO A 104 -10.13 -7.43 -5.19
CA PRO A 104 -8.94 -6.66 -4.86
C PRO A 104 -8.61 -6.74 -3.36
N THR A 105 -7.37 -6.41 -3.02
CA THR A 105 -6.90 -6.26 -1.63
C THR A 105 -5.98 -5.06 -1.53
N LEU A 106 -6.08 -4.29 -0.44
CA LEU A 106 -5.11 -3.26 -0.08
C LEU A 106 -4.19 -3.79 1.04
N LEU A 107 -2.89 -3.87 0.77
CA LEU A 107 -1.87 -4.17 1.76
C LEU A 107 -1.13 -2.88 2.15
N GLU A 108 -1.11 -2.53 3.42
CA GLU A 108 -0.21 -1.53 3.97
C GLU A 108 1.02 -2.23 4.52
N VAL A 109 2.15 -2.07 3.84
CA VAL A 109 3.43 -2.64 4.23
C VAL A 109 4.23 -1.54 4.93
N ARG A 110 4.26 -1.56 6.27
CA ARG A 110 4.93 -0.53 7.06
C ARG A 110 6.39 -0.86 7.26
N SER A 111 7.22 0.07 6.87
CA SER A 111 8.67 0.02 7.07
C SER A 111 9.17 1.36 7.63
N TYR A 112 10.48 1.50 7.74
CA TYR A 112 11.12 2.76 8.06
C TYR A 112 12.23 3.08 7.08
N ARG A 113 12.25 4.32 6.58
CA ARG A 113 13.31 4.79 5.68
C ARG A 113 14.46 5.40 6.49
N TYR A 114 15.57 4.68 6.63
CA TYR A 114 16.73 5.14 7.39
C TYR A 114 17.52 6.26 6.70
N MET A 115 17.62 6.22 5.38
CA MET A 115 18.33 7.21 4.58
C MET A 115 17.39 8.33 4.11
N GLY A 116 17.98 9.43 3.59
CA GLY A 116 17.19 10.47 2.91
C GLY A 116 16.42 9.93 1.71
N HIS A 117 15.46 10.69 1.22
CA HIS A 117 14.65 10.30 0.06
C HIS A 117 15.49 10.15 -1.22
N SER A 118 16.51 10.96 -1.35
CA SER A 118 17.45 10.93 -2.49
C SER A 118 18.87 11.24 -2.00
N MET A 119 19.86 11.10 -2.89
CA MET A 119 21.26 11.42 -2.60
C MET A 119 21.47 12.87 -2.15
N SER A 120 20.61 13.80 -2.58
CA SER A 120 20.67 15.22 -2.22
C SER A 120 19.85 15.58 -0.98
N ASP A 121 19.08 14.64 -0.42
CA ASP A 121 18.26 14.87 0.77
C ASP A 121 19.11 14.74 2.05
N PRO A 122 19.37 15.85 2.77
CA PRO A 122 20.19 15.82 4.00
C PRO A 122 19.44 15.21 5.20
N GLY A 123 18.16 14.92 5.09
CA GLY A 123 17.35 14.30 6.15
C GLY A 123 17.13 15.19 7.38
N ASN A 124 17.28 16.51 7.29
CA ASN A 124 17.20 17.46 8.41
C ASN A 124 15.80 17.56 9.08
N TYR A 125 14.80 16.90 8.51
CA TYR A 125 13.43 16.83 9.04
C TYR A 125 13.23 15.72 10.08
N ARG A 126 14.26 14.92 10.37
CA ARG A 126 14.28 13.84 11.38
C ARG A 126 15.40 14.03 12.36
N THR A 127 15.18 13.63 13.61
CA THR A 127 16.24 13.65 14.63
C THR A 127 17.09 12.37 14.57
N ARG A 128 18.28 12.42 15.14
CA ARG A 128 19.14 11.23 15.25
C ARG A 128 18.52 10.18 16.17
N GLU A 129 17.83 10.62 17.22
CA GLU A 129 17.14 9.74 18.16
C GLU A 129 15.97 8.99 17.50
N GLU A 130 15.30 9.63 16.55
CA GLU A 130 14.23 8.98 15.77
C GLU A 130 14.80 7.89 14.85
N ILE A 131 15.92 8.18 14.20
CA ILE A 131 16.56 7.23 13.26
C ILE A 131 17.18 6.03 13.99
N ALA A 132 17.57 6.19 15.26
CA ALA A 132 18.22 5.15 16.06
C ALA A 132 17.22 4.16 16.74
N LYS A 133 15.94 4.41 16.66
CA LYS A 133 14.85 3.51 17.15
C LYS A 133 14.57 2.38 16.19
#